data_1b62efacc03724137798e4527d5e1ce4
#
_entry.id   1b62efacc03724137798e4527d5e1ce4
#
_cell.length_a   1.000
_cell.length_b   1.000
_cell.length_c   1.000
_cell.angle_alpha   90.00
_cell.angle_beta   90.00
_cell.angle_gamma   90.00
#
_symmetry.space_group_name_H-M   'P 1'
#
loop_
_entity.id
_entity.type
_entity.pdbx_description
1 polymer ?
#
loop_
_entity_poly.entity_id
_entity_poly.type
_entity_poly.pdbx_seq_one_letter_code
_entity_poly.pdbx_strand_id
1 'polypeptide(L)'
;MKNRITELLNIEYPIIQGAMQYLSRSELAIAVSNAGGLGTIPAMTFRTPEELREEIQTIKKHTDKPFAVNISMLPEVVINELTMKFVEVIIEEKVPVVETSGRSPEELVPLFKENNIKHIHKVSSIRHAKKAQELGVDAVTIVGFECGGHPGMDDVSSSILFAKASEELTIPVIGGGGICDGKSFYGAMSLGIDGVVIGTRFLMSEEVKTSEVYHKTVLELNENDTTLILRSLNNAMRVADNKQAEKILKMEEENAGLSELLPVISGIKTYQAILSGDTDNAQLVVGQNIGRIHSVESVEDIMSELVSGFNEQHSKMTSLVK
;
A
#
# COMPACT_ATOMS: atom_id res chain seq x y z
N MET A 1 15.29 -11.64 -8.61
CA MET A 1 14.92 -10.97 -9.91
C MET A 1 15.69 -9.67 -10.02
N LYS A 2 16.42 -9.43 -11.13
CA LYS A 2 17.22 -8.19 -11.26
C LYS A 2 16.55 -7.20 -12.21
N ASN A 3 16.17 -6.00 -11.72
CA ASN A 3 15.60 -4.92 -12.52
C ASN A 3 15.81 -3.55 -11.83
N ARG A 4 15.25 -2.47 -12.42
CA ARG A 4 15.44 -1.10 -11.92
C ARG A 4 14.99 -0.92 -10.46
N ILE A 5 13.90 -1.53 -10.03
CA ILE A 5 13.39 -1.43 -8.64
C ILE A 5 14.25 -2.23 -7.67
N THR A 6 14.64 -3.46 -8.01
CA THR A 6 15.49 -4.26 -7.12
C THR A 6 16.88 -3.64 -6.93
N GLU A 7 17.43 -3.00 -7.98
CA GLU A 7 18.69 -2.27 -7.89
C GLU A 7 18.54 -0.95 -7.09
N LEU A 8 17.46 -0.20 -7.32
CA LEU A 8 17.21 1.07 -6.62
C LEU A 8 17.03 0.87 -5.11
N LEU A 9 16.26 -0.15 -4.72
CA LEU A 9 15.84 -0.40 -3.33
C LEU A 9 16.72 -1.42 -2.61
N ASN A 10 17.68 -2.05 -3.33
CA ASN A 10 18.54 -3.11 -2.81
C ASN A 10 17.74 -4.29 -2.22
N ILE A 11 16.70 -4.74 -2.93
CA ILE A 11 15.84 -5.89 -2.58
C ILE A 11 16.01 -7.04 -3.58
N GLU A 12 15.62 -8.25 -3.19
CA GLU A 12 15.78 -9.45 -4.04
C GLU A 12 14.65 -9.58 -5.08
N TYR A 13 13.42 -9.29 -4.66
CA TYR A 13 12.22 -9.37 -5.49
C TYR A 13 11.57 -7.99 -5.62
N PRO A 14 11.05 -7.59 -6.80
CA PRO A 14 10.43 -6.29 -6.99
C PRO A 14 9.00 -6.25 -6.39
N ILE A 15 8.88 -6.68 -5.13
CA ILE A 15 7.64 -6.80 -4.37
C ILE A 15 7.72 -5.90 -3.15
N ILE A 16 6.78 -4.97 -3.06
CA ILE A 16 6.65 -4.03 -1.94
C ILE A 16 5.37 -4.35 -1.20
N GLN A 17 5.45 -4.49 0.12
CA GLN A 17 4.26 -4.58 0.95
C GLN A 17 3.68 -3.18 1.13
N GLY A 18 2.40 -3.01 0.75
CA GLY A 18 1.68 -1.74 0.87
C GLY A 18 1.47 -1.33 2.33
N ALA A 19 1.70 -0.06 2.63
CA ALA A 19 1.44 0.49 3.96
C ALA A 19 -0.07 0.44 4.29
N MET A 20 -0.42 -0.19 5.40
CA MET A 20 -1.78 -0.35 5.91
C MET A 20 -1.84 0.19 7.33
N GLN A 21 -2.51 1.33 7.53
CA GLN A 21 -2.54 2.03 8.80
C GLN A 21 -3.01 1.12 9.94
N TYR A 22 -2.29 1.10 11.05
CA TYR A 22 -2.43 0.22 12.22
C TYR A 22 -2.14 -1.28 12.00
N LEU A 23 -2.23 -1.78 10.77
CA LEU A 23 -2.12 -3.22 10.46
C LEU A 23 -0.73 -3.63 10.00
N SER A 24 -0.02 -2.79 9.23
CA SER A 24 1.39 -3.06 8.91
C SER A 24 2.32 -2.48 9.96
N ARG A 25 2.76 -3.36 10.85
CA ARG A 25 3.69 -3.07 11.94
C ARG A 25 5.05 -3.72 11.66
N SER A 26 5.96 -3.56 12.60
CA SER A 26 7.32 -4.13 12.49
C SER A 26 7.33 -5.61 12.16
N GLU A 27 6.43 -6.41 12.74
CA GLU A 27 6.38 -7.85 12.48
C GLU A 27 6.20 -8.17 10.99
N LEU A 28 5.21 -7.54 10.35
CA LEU A 28 4.96 -7.71 8.91
C LEU A 28 6.14 -7.16 8.07
N ALA A 29 6.61 -5.96 8.41
CA ALA A 29 7.69 -5.34 7.65
C ALA A 29 9.00 -6.13 7.72
N ILE A 30 9.35 -6.67 8.88
CA ILE A 30 10.51 -7.56 9.08
C ILE A 30 10.38 -8.82 8.24
N ALA A 31 9.22 -9.48 8.31
CA ALA A 31 8.98 -10.73 7.58
C ALA A 31 9.11 -10.52 6.07
N VAL A 32 8.48 -9.47 5.51
CA VAL A 32 8.57 -9.15 4.07
C VAL A 32 10.00 -8.79 3.65
N SER A 33 10.71 -7.99 4.45
CA SER A 33 12.09 -7.61 4.16
C SER A 33 13.03 -8.84 4.20
N ASN A 34 12.88 -9.72 5.19
CA ASN A 34 13.65 -10.95 5.30
C ASN A 34 13.34 -11.94 4.17
N ALA A 35 12.10 -11.95 3.66
CA ALA A 35 11.70 -12.76 2.50
C ALA A 35 12.11 -12.14 1.14
N GLY A 36 12.91 -11.04 1.15
CA GLY A 36 13.51 -10.45 -0.05
C GLY A 36 12.67 -9.37 -0.74
N GLY A 37 11.53 -8.96 -0.17
CA GLY A 37 10.73 -7.81 -0.60
C GLY A 37 11.11 -6.51 0.13
N LEU A 38 10.24 -5.49 0.04
CA LEU A 38 10.32 -4.26 0.83
C LEU A 38 9.15 -4.19 1.80
N GLY A 39 9.41 -4.43 3.08
CA GLY A 39 8.42 -4.20 4.14
C GLY A 39 8.20 -2.70 4.38
N THR A 40 6.97 -2.29 4.67
CA THR A 40 6.62 -0.87 4.82
C THR A 40 5.74 -0.65 6.04
N ILE A 41 6.13 0.27 6.92
CA ILE A 41 5.32 0.73 8.05
C ILE A 41 4.75 2.13 7.80
N PRO A 42 3.48 2.42 8.14
CA PRO A 42 2.91 3.77 8.01
C PRO A 42 3.21 4.62 9.24
N ALA A 43 3.86 5.78 9.05
CA ALA A 43 4.16 6.71 10.15
C ALA A 43 2.90 7.19 10.87
N MET A 44 1.80 7.37 10.13
CA MET A 44 0.52 7.85 10.68
C MET A 44 -0.20 6.84 11.60
N THR A 45 0.38 5.65 11.82
CA THR A 45 -0.05 4.71 12.86
C THR A 45 0.35 5.19 14.26
N PHE A 46 1.43 5.94 14.36
CA PHE A 46 2.05 6.37 15.62
C PHE A 46 1.53 7.74 16.04
N ARG A 47 1.42 7.95 17.35
CA ARG A 47 0.92 9.19 17.91
C ARG A 47 2.03 10.20 18.16
N THR A 48 3.25 9.70 18.38
CA THR A 48 4.42 10.52 18.67
C THR A 48 5.62 10.10 17.83
N PRO A 49 6.59 11.00 17.63
CA PRO A 49 7.85 10.67 16.96
C PRO A 49 8.62 9.55 17.66
N GLU A 50 8.54 9.48 18.98
CA GLU A 50 9.20 8.47 19.81
C GLU A 50 8.64 7.07 19.54
N GLU A 51 7.31 6.92 19.44
CA GLU A 51 6.67 5.65 19.06
C GLU A 51 7.13 5.18 17.68
N LEU A 52 7.23 6.08 16.68
CA LEU A 52 7.76 5.73 15.37
C LEU A 52 9.23 5.30 15.45
N ARG A 53 10.04 6.01 16.25
CA ARG A 53 11.46 5.68 16.47
C ARG A 53 11.62 4.29 17.05
N GLU A 54 10.86 3.95 18.07
CA GLU A 54 10.89 2.63 18.72
C GLU A 54 10.52 1.52 17.74
N GLU A 55 9.53 1.75 16.88
CA GLU A 55 9.14 0.79 15.84
C GLU A 55 10.26 0.60 14.80
N ILE A 56 10.87 1.69 14.31
CA ILE A 56 12.01 1.63 13.39
C ILE A 56 13.19 0.87 14.03
N GLN A 57 13.50 1.16 15.30
CA GLN A 57 14.58 0.47 15.99
C GLN A 57 14.27 -1.02 16.22
N THR A 58 12.99 -1.36 16.41
CA THR A 58 12.55 -2.76 16.46
C THR A 58 12.82 -3.47 15.14
N ILE A 59 12.51 -2.86 14.00
CA ILE A 59 12.82 -3.44 12.69
C ILE A 59 14.34 -3.66 12.55
N LYS A 60 15.14 -2.65 12.83
CA LYS A 60 16.62 -2.72 12.71
C LYS A 60 17.28 -3.76 13.61
N LYS A 61 16.65 -4.14 14.73
CA LYS A 61 17.13 -5.21 15.59
C LYS A 61 16.92 -6.62 15.01
N HIS A 62 15.93 -6.76 14.12
CA HIS A 62 15.48 -8.06 13.63
C HIS A 62 15.77 -8.30 12.15
N THR A 63 16.20 -7.25 11.42
CA THR A 63 16.63 -7.39 10.03
C THR A 63 17.69 -6.36 9.66
N ASP A 64 18.64 -6.76 8.81
CA ASP A 64 19.61 -5.89 8.13
C ASP A 64 19.15 -5.52 6.70
N LYS A 65 17.98 -6.01 6.29
CA LYS A 65 17.42 -5.78 4.98
C LYS A 65 16.73 -4.40 4.90
N PRO A 66 16.62 -3.80 3.69
CA PRO A 66 15.92 -2.54 3.52
C PRO A 66 14.43 -2.67 3.85
N PHE A 67 13.90 -1.60 4.42
CA PHE A 67 12.47 -1.40 4.68
C PHE A 67 12.09 0.04 4.40
N ALA A 68 10.81 0.34 4.33
CA ALA A 68 10.30 1.67 4.08
C ALA A 68 9.42 2.19 5.23
N VAL A 69 9.37 3.53 5.34
CA VAL A 69 8.34 4.23 6.13
C VAL A 69 7.46 5.01 5.17
N ASN A 70 6.14 4.81 5.29
CA ASN A 70 5.15 5.57 4.51
C ASN A 70 4.70 6.80 5.28
N ILE A 71 4.63 7.94 4.59
CA ILE A 71 4.05 9.20 5.07
C ILE A 71 2.82 9.52 4.21
N SER A 72 1.63 9.33 4.76
CA SER A 72 0.39 9.80 4.14
C SER A 72 0.16 11.26 4.52
N MET A 73 0.06 12.13 3.52
CA MET A 73 -0.06 13.58 3.71
C MET A 73 -1.51 14.08 3.63
N LEU A 74 -2.49 13.17 3.48
CA LEU A 74 -3.91 13.50 3.58
C LEU A 74 -4.45 13.13 4.98
N PRO A 75 -5.49 13.81 5.47
CA PRO A 75 -6.29 14.85 4.80
C PRO A 75 -5.72 16.27 4.88
N GLU A 76 -4.52 16.45 5.40
CA GLU A 76 -3.93 17.76 5.66
C GLU A 76 -3.65 18.54 4.36
N VAL A 77 -4.00 19.81 4.34
CA VAL A 77 -3.73 20.70 3.20
C VAL A 77 -2.27 21.19 3.19
N VAL A 78 -1.67 21.26 4.37
CA VAL A 78 -0.27 21.66 4.59
C VAL A 78 0.40 20.57 5.41
N ILE A 79 1.69 20.33 5.20
CA ILE A 79 2.46 19.41 6.07
C ILE A 79 2.46 19.99 7.47
N ASN A 80 1.87 19.28 8.42
CA ASN A 80 1.78 19.73 9.79
C ASN A 80 3.08 19.44 10.59
N GLU A 81 3.18 20.03 11.78
CA GLU A 81 4.37 19.89 12.63
C GLU A 81 4.67 18.44 13.00
N LEU A 82 3.65 17.61 13.26
CA LEU A 82 3.83 16.20 13.61
C LEU A 82 4.42 15.41 12.41
N THR A 83 3.93 15.66 11.20
CA THR A 83 4.47 15.03 9.99
C THR A 83 5.95 15.40 9.80
N MET A 84 6.33 16.66 10.03
CA MET A 84 7.73 17.08 9.96
C MET A 84 8.59 16.39 11.03
N LYS A 85 8.10 16.23 12.25
CA LYS A 85 8.81 15.46 13.29
C LYS A 85 8.98 13.99 12.91
N PHE A 86 8.01 13.37 12.22
CA PHE A 86 8.20 12.02 11.67
C PHE A 86 9.29 12.00 10.58
N VAL A 87 9.34 13.02 9.71
CA VAL A 87 10.42 13.17 8.72
C VAL A 87 11.79 13.27 9.41
N GLU A 88 11.90 14.05 10.48
CA GLU A 88 13.13 14.17 11.28
C GLU A 88 13.57 12.81 11.84
N VAL A 89 12.65 12.05 12.45
CA VAL A 89 12.93 10.69 12.95
C VAL A 89 13.42 9.77 11.83
N ILE A 90 12.78 9.79 10.67
CA ILE A 90 13.15 8.98 9.51
C ILE A 90 14.58 9.29 9.07
N ILE A 91 14.96 10.57 9.05
CA ILE A 91 16.31 11.03 8.67
C ILE A 91 17.34 10.61 9.74
N GLU A 92 17.06 10.88 11.01
CA GLU A 92 17.95 10.54 12.12
C GLU A 92 18.19 9.03 12.22
N GLU A 93 17.13 8.26 12.04
CA GLU A 93 17.20 6.79 12.01
C GLU A 93 17.73 6.23 10.68
N LYS A 94 18.08 7.07 9.71
CA LYS A 94 18.64 6.66 8.41
C LYS A 94 17.81 5.56 7.75
N VAL A 95 16.49 5.75 7.71
CA VAL A 95 15.59 4.81 7.03
C VAL A 95 15.95 4.79 5.55
N PRO A 96 16.16 3.62 4.93
CA PRO A 96 16.69 3.58 3.56
C PRO A 96 15.70 4.05 2.49
N VAL A 97 14.38 3.87 2.73
CA VAL A 97 13.34 4.17 1.75
C VAL A 97 12.16 4.88 2.43
N VAL A 98 11.63 5.91 1.78
CA VAL A 98 10.37 6.57 2.18
C VAL A 98 9.37 6.47 1.03
N GLU A 99 8.14 6.11 1.35
CA GLU A 99 7.00 6.27 0.45
C GLU A 99 6.15 7.44 0.92
N THR A 100 5.86 8.42 0.05
CA THR A 100 4.89 9.49 0.33
C THR A 100 3.62 9.29 -0.49
N SER A 101 2.48 9.78 0.01
CA SER A 101 1.19 9.68 -0.69
C SER A 101 0.26 10.84 -0.33
N GLY A 102 -0.75 11.05 -1.18
CA GLY A 102 -1.89 11.93 -0.90
C GLY A 102 -1.76 13.30 -1.54
N ARG A 103 -0.69 14.06 -1.34
CA ARG A 103 -0.45 15.38 -1.92
C ARG A 103 0.94 15.48 -2.56
N SER A 104 1.24 16.61 -3.22
CA SER A 104 2.58 16.83 -3.80
C SER A 104 3.68 16.66 -2.75
N PRO A 105 4.75 15.90 -3.06
CA PRO A 105 5.89 15.70 -2.17
C PRO A 105 6.95 16.81 -2.29
N GLU A 106 6.67 17.90 -2.94
CA GLU A 106 7.61 18.95 -3.34
C GLU A 106 8.51 19.44 -2.18
N GLU A 107 7.92 19.66 -1.00
CA GLU A 107 8.63 20.11 0.19
C GLU A 107 9.55 19.04 0.79
N LEU A 108 9.27 17.73 0.56
CA LEU A 108 10.00 16.62 1.15
C LEU A 108 11.11 16.07 0.24
N VAL A 109 11.00 16.23 -1.09
CA VAL A 109 11.98 15.72 -2.05
C VAL A 109 13.42 16.19 -1.75
N PRO A 110 13.69 17.48 -1.50
CA PRO A 110 15.05 17.93 -1.17
C PRO A 110 15.59 17.29 0.10
N LEU A 111 14.75 17.16 1.14
CA LEU A 111 15.14 16.61 2.45
C LEU A 111 15.61 15.16 2.34
N PHE A 112 14.84 14.32 1.62
CA PHE A 112 15.22 12.92 1.43
C PHE A 112 16.45 12.77 0.54
N LYS A 113 16.57 13.58 -0.51
CA LYS A 113 17.71 13.56 -1.41
C LYS A 113 19.02 13.95 -0.70
N GLU A 114 19.01 14.99 0.12
CA GLU A 114 20.16 15.45 0.91
C GLU A 114 20.64 14.40 1.91
N ASN A 115 19.72 13.54 2.38
CA ASN A 115 20.01 12.48 3.34
C ASN A 115 20.19 11.09 2.70
N ASN A 116 20.27 10.99 1.35
CA ASN A 116 20.43 9.74 0.60
C ASN A 116 19.32 8.71 0.86
N ILE A 117 18.10 9.15 1.18
CA ILE A 117 16.92 8.32 1.36
C ILE A 117 16.23 8.16 0.02
N LYS A 118 15.94 6.94 -0.40
CA LYS A 118 15.19 6.67 -1.63
C LYS A 118 13.73 7.07 -1.45
N HIS A 119 13.23 7.87 -2.37
CA HIS A 119 11.89 8.45 -2.29
C HIS A 119 10.96 7.88 -3.36
N ILE A 120 9.97 7.13 -2.93
CA ILE A 120 8.86 6.63 -3.75
C ILE A 120 7.65 7.54 -3.52
N HIS A 121 6.95 7.95 -4.57
CA HIS A 121 5.70 8.69 -4.41
C HIS A 121 4.51 7.94 -4.99
N LYS A 122 3.47 7.71 -4.15
CA LYS A 122 2.27 6.97 -4.54
C LYS A 122 1.18 7.90 -5.05
N VAL A 123 0.66 7.56 -6.24
CA VAL A 123 -0.34 8.32 -6.99
C VAL A 123 -1.39 7.40 -7.61
N SER A 124 -2.53 7.98 -8.06
CA SER A 124 -3.61 7.26 -8.75
C SER A 124 -3.83 7.73 -10.20
N SER A 125 -2.97 8.61 -10.73
CA SER A 125 -3.11 9.10 -12.10
C SER A 125 -1.76 9.37 -12.76
N ILE A 126 -1.74 9.25 -14.10
CA ILE A 126 -0.54 9.55 -14.91
C ILE A 126 -0.10 11.01 -14.76
N ARG A 127 -1.06 11.95 -14.67
CA ARG A 127 -0.74 13.36 -14.46
C ARG A 127 0.06 13.58 -13.18
N HIS A 128 -0.34 12.97 -12.08
CA HIS A 128 0.37 13.08 -10.81
C HIS A 128 1.70 12.34 -10.82
N ALA A 129 1.79 11.20 -11.52
CA ALA A 129 3.04 10.46 -11.70
C ALA A 129 4.09 11.30 -12.45
N LYS A 130 3.71 11.96 -13.55
CA LYS A 130 4.58 12.89 -14.27
C LYS A 130 5.06 14.04 -13.39
N LYS A 131 4.13 14.63 -12.62
CA LYS A 131 4.50 15.72 -11.70
C LYS A 131 5.49 15.26 -10.64
N ALA A 132 5.30 14.07 -10.06
CA ALA A 132 6.23 13.49 -9.11
C ALA A 132 7.62 13.26 -9.72
N GLN A 133 7.68 12.74 -10.96
CA GLN A 133 8.93 12.61 -11.70
C GLN A 133 9.63 13.96 -11.92
N GLU A 134 8.89 15.01 -12.33
CA GLU A 134 9.44 16.36 -12.50
C GLU A 134 10.02 16.94 -11.20
N LEU A 135 9.43 16.60 -10.06
CA LEU A 135 9.91 17.00 -8.73
C LEU A 135 11.18 16.26 -8.31
N GLY A 136 11.50 15.13 -8.97
CA GLY A 136 12.74 14.40 -8.76
C GLY A 136 12.66 13.28 -7.72
N VAL A 137 11.49 12.64 -7.55
CA VAL A 137 11.38 11.38 -6.79
C VAL A 137 12.13 10.26 -7.51
N ASP A 138 12.60 9.24 -6.76
CA ASP A 138 13.37 8.13 -7.33
C ASP A 138 12.49 7.11 -8.07
N ALA A 139 11.24 6.92 -7.63
CA ALA A 139 10.25 6.03 -8.25
C ALA A 139 8.83 6.50 -7.96
N VAL A 140 7.87 6.02 -8.74
CA VAL A 140 6.43 6.22 -8.45
C VAL A 140 5.74 4.90 -8.22
N THR A 141 4.80 4.88 -7.26
CA THR A 141 3.78 3.84 -7.15
C THR A 141 2.51 4.36 -7.81
N ILE A 142 1.95 3.64 -8.79
CA ILE A 142 0.66 3.95 -9.39
C ILE A 142 -0.36 2.88 -9.02
N VAL A 143 -1.52 3.30 -8.50
CA VAL A 143 -2.57 2.38 -8.04
C VAL A 143 -3.81 2.49 -8.92
N GLY A 144 -4.36 1.34 -9.33
CA GLY A 144 -5.56 1.29 -10.15
C GLY A 144 -6.84 1.16 -9.36
N PHE A 145 -7.96 1.21 -10.07
CA PHE A 145 -9.32 1.20 -9.53
C PHE A 145 -9.60 0.02 -8.58
N GLU A 146 -8.99 -1.14 -8.81
CA GLU A 146 -9.22 -2.37 -8.07
C GLU A 146 -8.55 -2.39 -6.67
N CYS A 147 -7.69 -1.42 -6.37
CA CYS A 147 -6.96 -1.43 -5.11
C CYS A 147 -7.87 -1.17 -3.89
N GLY A 148 -7.54 -1.77 -2.77
CA GLY A 148 -8.07 -1.39 -1.47
C GLY A 148 -7.54 -0.03 -1.02
N GLY A 149 -8.29 0.70 -0.23
CA GLY A 149 -7.94 2.07 0.15
C GLY A 149 -8.26 3.09 -0.95
N HIS A 150 -7.35 3.97 -1.30
CA HIS A 150 -7.62 5.14 -2.13
C HIS A 150 -7.19 4.95 -3.60
N PRO A 151 -8.09 4.47 -4.50
CA PRO A 151 -7.78 4.28 -5.93
C PRO A 151 -7.77 5.60 -6.74
N GLY A 152 -8.12 6.73 -6.13
CA GLY A 152 -8.37 7.99 -6.83
C GLY A 152 -9.81 8.11 -7.32
N MET A 153 -10.07 9.13 -8.15
CA MET A 153 -11.42 9.50 -8.58
C MET A 153 -11.73 9.13 -10.05
N ASP A 154 -10.72 8.71 -10.81
CA ASP A 154 -10.83 8.56 -12.27
C ASP A 154 -11.33 7.17 -12.71
N ASP A 155 -11.51 6.23 -11.78
CA ASP A 155 -12.00 4.85 -12.02
C ASP A 155 -11.25 4.10 -13.14
N VAL A 156 -9.94 4.35 -13.27
CA VAL A 156 -9.11 3.72 -14.30
C VAL A 156 -8.48 2.44 -13.76
N SER A 157 -8.62 1.34 -14.52
CA SER A 157 -8.07 0.04 -14.13
C SER A 157 -6.54 0.02 -14.08
N SER A 158 -5.99 -0.85 -13.22
CA SER A 158 -4.54 -1.06 -13.08
C SER A 158 -3.88 -1.37 -14.43
N SER A 159 -4.49 -2.22 -15.25
CA SER A 159 -3.92 -2.62 -16.55
C SER A 159 -3.69 -1.45 -17.51
N ILE A 160 -4.60 -0.48 -17.54
CA ILE A 160 -4.46 0.73 -18.37
C ILE A 160 -3.39 1.66 -17.77
N LEU A 161 -3.42 1.86 -16.45
CA LEU A 161 -2.47 2.74 -15.77
C LEU A 161 -1.04 2.22 -15.85
N PHE A 162 -0.82 0.91 -15.68
CA PHE A 162 0.52 0.32 -15.71
C PHE A 162 1.16 0.46 -17.09
N ALA A 163 0.45 0.05 -18.16
CA ALA A 163 0.94 0.20 -19.53
C ALA A 163 1.26 1.66 -19.83
N LYS A 164 0.33 2.57 -19.56
CA LYS A 164 0.52 3.99 -19.84
C LYS A 164 1.65 4.62 -19.00
N ALA A 165 1.79 4.25 -17.72
CA ALA A 165 2.87 4.75 -16.88
C ALA A 165 4.24 4.29 -17.37
N SER A 166 4.37 3.02 -17.80
CA SER A 166 5.62 2.48 -18.36
C SER A 166 6.04 3.13 -19.69
N GLU A 167 5.08 3.63 -20.48
CA GLU A 167 5.33 4.33 -21.73
C GLU A 167 5.72 5.81 -21.53
N GLU A 168 5.14 6.46 -20.50
CA GLU A 168 5.23 7.91 -20.32
C GLU A 168 6.24 8.38 -19.27
N LEU A 169 6.73 7.46 -18.41
CA LEU A 169 7.67 7.77 -17.34
C LEU A 169 9.05 7.18 -17.61
N THR A 170 10.08 7.91 -17.21
CA THR A 170 11.48 7.47 -17.35
C THR A 170 12.05 6.90 -16.05
N ILE A 171 11.46 7.25 -14.90
CA ILE A 171 11.80 6.67 -13.60
C ILE A 171 11.09 5.32 -13.39
N PRO A 172 11.58 4.47 -12.47
CA PRO A 172 10.94 3.20 -12.15
C PRO A 172 9.48 3.35 -11.73
N VAL A 173 8.63 2.43 -12.19
CA VAL A 173 7.19 2.38 -11.90
C VAL A 173 6.83 1.13 -11.11
N ILE A 174 6.13 1.31 -10.00
CA ILE A 174 5.58 0.27 -9.14
C ILE A 174 4.06 0.27 -9.33
N GLY A 175 3.47 -0.88 -9.65
CA GLY A 175 2.03 -1.00 -9.87
C GLY A 175 1.31 -1.61 -8.68
N GLY A 176 0.14 -1.07 -8.32
CA GLY A 176 -0.73 -1.60 -7.27
C GLY A 176 -2.18 -1.70 -7.67
N GLY A 177 -2.89 -2.70 -7.13
CA GLY A 177 -4.28 -3.00 -7.46
C GLY A 177 -4.43 -4.32 -8.22
N GLY A 178 -5.30 -5.20 -7.75
CA GLY A 178 -5.61 -6.48 -8.37
C GLY A 178 -4.54 -7.58 -8.27
N ILE A 179 -3.44 -7.35 -7.55
CA ILE A 179 -2.29 -8.28 -7.47
C ILE A 179 -2.31 -9.02 -6.14
N CYS A 180 -2.34 -10.37 -6.19
CA CYS A 180 -2.37 -11.21 -4.99
C CYS A 180 -1.68 -12.58 -5.13
N ASP A 181 -1.26 -12.97 -6.32
CA ASP A 181 -0.61 -14.25 -6.63
C ASP A 181 0.40 -14.12 -7.77
N GLY A 182 1.15 -15.19 -8.05
CA GLY A 182 2.15 -15.18 -9.10
C GLY A 182 1.61 -14.90 -10.51
N LYS A 183 0.34 -15.23 -10.78
CA LYS A 183 -0.29 -14.95 -12.09
C LYS A 183 -0.53 -13.45 -12.26
N SER A 184 -1.13 -12.81 -11.27
CA SER A 184 -1.39 -11.37 -11.29
C SER A 184 -0.10 -10.57 -11.20
N PHE A 185 0.91 -11.04 -10.48
CA PHE A 185 2.24 -10.45 -10.47
C PHE A 185 2.89 -10.51 -11.86
N TYR A 186 2.92 -11.68 -12.52
CA TYR A 186 3.44 -11.81 -13.89
C TYR A 186 2.67 -10.92 -14.88
N GLY A 187 1.33 -10.92 -14.79
CA GLY A 187 0.48 -10.09 -15.64
C GLY A 187 0.79 -8.60 -15.50
N ALA A 188 0.94 -8.11 -14.26
CA ALA A 188 1.28 -6.72 -13.99
C ALA A 188 2.66 -6.34 -14.57
N MET A 189 3.69 -7.16 -14.32
CA MET A 189 5.04 -6.92 -14.87
C MET A 189 5.07 -6.96 -16.40
N SER A 190 4.23 -7.76 -17.03
CA SER A 190 4.10 -7.83 -18.49
C SER A 190 3.56 -6.54 -19.14
N LEU A 191 2.97 -5.65 -18.35
CA LEU A 191 2.53 -4.32 -18.77
C LEU A 191 3.65 -3.25 -18.73
N GLY A 192 4.89 -3.66 -18.43
CA GLY A 192 6.08 -2.82 -18.52
C GLY A 192 6.47 -2.08 -17.24
N ILE A 193 5.79 -2.31 -16.12
CA ILE A 193 6.19 -1.76 -14.81
C ILE A 193 7.40 -2.51 -14.23
N ASP A 194 8.09 -1.90 -13.27
CA ASP A 194 9.33 -2.40 -12.69
C ASP A 194 9.15 -3.15 -11.36
N GLY A 195 8.01 -3.02 -10.72
CA GLY A 195 7.71 -3.69 -9.46
C GLY A 195 6.24 -3.62 -9.12
N VAL A 196 5.85 -4.30 -8.05
CA VAL A 196 4.46 -4.35 -7.58
C VAL A 196 4.36 -3.96 -6.11
N VAL A 197 3.26 -3.26 -5.75
CA VAL A 197 2.86 -3.06 -4.36
C VAL A 197 1.60 -3.87 -4.08
N ILE A 198 1.65 -4.67 -3.01
CA ILE A 198 0.60 -5.62 -2.64
C ILE A 198 0.12 -5.28 -1.23
N GLY A 199 -1.18 -5.03 -1.08
CA GLY A 199 -1.84 -4.77 0.22
C GLY A 199 -2.61 -5.98 0.72
N THR A 200 -3.76 -6.28 0.10
CA THR A 200 -4.76 -7.24 0.56
C THR A 200 -4.20 -8.65 0.79
N ARG A 201 -3.26 -9.15 -0.03
CA ARG A 201 -2.64 -10.46 0.19
C ARG A 201 -1.80 -10.48 1.47
N PHE A 202 -0.98 -9.45 1.71
CA PHE A 202 -0.21 -9.34 2.95
C PHE A 202 -1.07 -9.02 4.17
N LEU A 203 -2.24 -8.39 3.99
CA LEU A 203 -3.23 -8.21 5.05
C LEU A 203 -3.71 -9.56 5.61
N MET A 204 -3.74 -10.59 4.76
CA MET A 204 -4.12 -11.97 5.09
C MET A 204 -2.86 -12.83 5.38
N SER A 205 -1.91 -12.27 6.11
CA SER A 205 -0.75 -12.99 6.62
C SER A 205 -0.81 -13.18 8.14
N GLU A 206 -0.12 -14.21 8.64
CA GLU A 206 -0.01 -14.55 10.05
C GLU A 206 0.65 -13.46 10.89
N GLU A 207 1.50 -12.64 10.27
CA GLU A 207 2.22 -11.53 10.89
C GLU A 207 1.35 -10.30 11.13
N VAL A 208 0.15 -10.22 10.52
CA VAL A 208 -0.81 -9.14 10.78
C VAL A 208 -1.71 -9.52 11.96
N LYS A 209 -1.52 -8.81 13.07
CA LYS A 209 -2.29 -9.06 14.30
C LYS A 209 -3.71 -8.51 14.21
N THR A 210 -4.66 -9.41 13.98
CA THR A 210 -6.10 -9.13 13.95
C THR A 210 -6.86 -10.22 14.72
N SER A 211 -8.20 -10.12 14.79
CA SER A 211 -9.03 -11.18 15.35
C SER A 211 -9.27 -12.32 14.33
N GLU A 212 -9.49 -13.54 14.80
CA GLU A 212 -9.89 -14.67 13.94
C GLU A 212 -11.21 -14.38 13.20
N VAL A 213 -12.11 -13.63 13.83
CA VAL A 213 -13.38 -13.20 13.21
C VAL A 213 -13.10 -12.30 12.00
N TYR A 214 -12.13 -11.37 12.12
CA TYR A 214 -11.73 -10.53 11.00
C TYR A 214 -11.23 -11.38 9.82
N HIS A 215 -10.29 -12.29 10.05
CA HIS A 215 -9.75 -13.16 9.01
C HIS A 215 -10.86 -13.97 8.33
N LYS A 216 -11.75 -14.59 9.12
CA LYS A 216 -12.88 -15.34 8.60
C LYS A 216 -13.79 -14.47 7.73
N THR A 217 -14.21 -13.31 8.24
CA THR A 217 -15.08 -12.38 7.51
C THR A 217 -14.45 -11.95 6.18
N VAL A 218 -13.16 -11.60 6.19
CA VAL A 218 -12.47 -11.13 4.97
C VAL A 218 -12.30 -12.26 3.96
N LEU A 219 -12.02 -13.49 4.38
CA LEU A 219 -11.89 -14.66 3.48
C LEU A 219 -13.22 -15.13 2.87
N GLU A 220 -14.36 -14.72 3.43
CA GLU A 220 -15.70 -15.01 2.87
C GLU A 220 -16.09 -14.02 1.75
N LEU A 221 -15.33 -12.90 1.57
CA LEU A 221 -15.60 -11.91 0.53
C LEU A 221 -15.14 -12.38 -0.85
N ASN A 222 -15.86 -11.94 -1.88
CA ASN A 222 -15.47 -12.11 -3.28
C ASN A 222 -15.20 -10.74 -3.96
N GLU A 223 -14.89 -10.75 -5.24
CA GLU A 223 -14.54 -9.56 -6.02
C GLU A 223 -15.67 -8.52 -6.14
N ASN A 224 -16.92 -8.90 -5.88
CA ASN A 224 -18.09 -8.02 -5.92
C ASN A 224 -18.43 -7.42 -4.55
N ASP A 225 -17.88 -7.95 -3.47
CA ASP A 225 -18.20 -7.55 -2.09
C ASP A 225 -17.36 -6.34 -1.63
N THR A 226 -17.05 -5.43 -2.53
CA THR A 226 -16.37 -4.17 -2.21
C THR A 226 -17.10 -2.98 -2.80
N THR A 227 -17.10 -1.86 -2.09
CA THR A 227 -17.69 -0.61 -2.52
C THR A 227 -16.74 0.57 -2.34
N LEU A 228 -17.06 1.73 -2.95
CA LEU A 228 -16.32 2.97 -2.81
C LEU A 228 -17.10 3.95 -1.93
N ILE A 229 -16.51 4.34 -0.82
CA ILE A 229 -17.01 5.38 0.08
C ILE A 229 -16.20 6.67 -0.10
N LEU A 230 -16.64 7.78 0.50
CA LEU A 230 -15.97 9.10 0.54
C LEU A 230 -15.78 9.76 -0.82
N ARG A 231 -16.58 9.39 -1.82
CA ARG A 231 -16.55 10.06 -3.14
C ARG A 231 -17.04 11.50 -3.06
N SER A 232 -18.00 11.81 -2.20
CA SER A 232 -18.48 13.15 -1.94
C SER A 232 -17.39 14.13 -1.46
N LEU A 233 -16.34 13.59 -0.84
CA LEU A 233 -15.18 14.34 -0.36
C LEU A 233 -14.01 14.39 -1.37
N ASN A 234 -14.20 13.92 -2.61
CA ASN A 234 -13.13 13.73 -3.60
C ASN A 234 -11.95 12.86 -3.07
N ASN A 235 -12.25 11.93 -2.16
CA ASN A 235 -11.28 11.05 -1.52
C ASN A 235 -11.77 9.60 -1.51
N ALA A 236 -12.17 9.09 -2.69
CA ALA A 236 -12.71 7.74 -2.83
C ALA A 236 -11.84 6.69 -2.12
N MET A 237 -12.49 5.83 -1.34
CA MET A 237 -11.84 4.76 -0.59
C MET A 237 -12.58 3.44 -0.80
N ARG A 238 -11.87 2.40 -1.27
CA ARG A 238 -12.43 1.06 -1.43
C ARG A 238 -12.34 0.27 -0.13
N VAL A 239 -13.48 -0.24 0.28
CA VAL A 239 -13.67 -1.07 1.47
C VAL A 239 -14.59 -2.26 1.14
N ALA A 240 -14.67 -3.25 2.04
CA ALA A 240 -15.72 -4.26 1.97
C ALA A 240 -17.11 -3.59 2.08
N ASP A 241 -18.08 -4.15 1.35
CA ASP A 241 -19.48 -3.73 1.40
C ASP A 241 -20.17 -4.34 2.63
N ASN A 242 -20.01 -3.67 3.77
CA ASN A 242 -20.54 -4.07 5.06
C ASN A 242 -21.41 -2.95 5.67
N LYS A 243 -21.99 -3.19 6.84
CA LYS A 243 -22.86 -2.21 7.52
C LYS A 243 -22.20 -0.85 7.76
N GLN A 244 -20.88 -0.84 8.00
CA GLN A 244 -20.15 0.43 8.15
C GLN A 244 -20.06 1.19 6.83
N ALA A 245 -19.84 0.50 5.72
CA ALA A 245 -19.81 1.11 4.39
C ALA A 245 -21.21 1.65 4.01
N GLU A 246 -22.27 0.85 4.21
CA GLU A 246 -23.66 1.27 3.98
C GLU A 246 -24.01 2.53 4.78
N LYS A 247 -23.61 2.59 6.06
CA LYS A 247 -23.82 3.76 6.92
C LYS A 247 -23.14 5.01 6.36
N ILE A 248 -21.87 4.87 5.91
CA ILE A 248 -21.12 6.00 5.35
C ILE A 248 -21.77 6.46 4.05
N LEU A 249 -22.11 5.54 3.15
CA LEU A 249 -22.79 5.88 1.88
C LEU A 249 -24.11 6.62 2.11
N LYS A 250 -24.91 6.17 3.07
CA LYS A 250 -26.15 6.86 3.44
C LYS A 250 -25.90 8.29 3.93
N MET A 251 -24.86 8.47 4.76
CA MET A 251 -24.49 9.84 5.20
C MET A 251 -24.03 10.70 4.03
N GLU A 252 -23.31 10.15 3.05
CA GLU A 252 -22.92 10.87 1.83
C GLU A 252 -24.13 11.25 0.98
N GLU A 253 -25.13 10.38 0.82
CA GLU A 253 -26.39 10.66 0.14
C GLU A 253 -27.18 11.80 0.83
N GLU A 254 -27.11 11.89 2.15
CA GLU A 254 -27.68 12.96 2.96
C GLU A 254 -26.82 14.23 2.95
N ASN A 255 -25.74 14.29 2.15
CA ASN A 255 -24.79 15.39 2.01
C ASN A 255 -24.01 15.72 3.30
N ALA A 256 -23.71 14.72 4.13
CA ALA A 256 -22.88 14.89 5.31
C ALA A 256 -21.48 15.41 4.94
N GLY A 257 -21.05 16.45 5.64
CA GLY A 257 -19.72 17.03 5.45
C GLY A 257 -18.62 16.26 6.18
N LEU A 258 -17.35 16.66 5.93
CA LEU A 258 -16.19 16.01 6.54
C LEU A 258 -16.29 15.93 8.08
N SER A 259 -16.75 16.98 8.75
CA SER A 259 -16.89 17.03 10.21
C SER A 259 -17.85 15.97 10.78
N GLU A 260 -18.88 15.62 10.02
CA GLU A 260 -19.88 14.63 10.38
C GLU A 260 -19.39 13.21 10.08
N LEU A 261 -18.63 13.02 9.00
CA LEU A 261 -18.05 11.76 8.59
C LEU A 261 -16.83 11.37 9.44
N LEU A 262 -15.98 12.31 9.88
CA LEU A 262 -14.75 12.03 10.64
C LEU A 262 -14.92 11.06 11.82
N PRO A 263 -15.95 11.17 12.69
CA PRO A 263 -16.15 10.23 13.79
C PRO A 263 -16.47 8.80 13.34
N VAL A 264 -17.01 8.65 12.11
CA VAL A 264 -17.44 7.37 11.53
C VAL A 264 -16.32 6.71 10.76
N ILE A 265 -15.44 7.51 10.12
CA ILE A 265 -14.30 7.04 9.32
C ILE A 265 -12.99 6.96 10.13
N SER A 266 -13.06 7.02 11.46
CA SER A 266 -11.89 7.01 12.33
C SER A 266 -11.08 5.72 12.22
N GLY A 267 -9.82 5.81 11.74
CA GLY A 267 -8.93 4.66 11.61
C GLY A 267 -8.67 3.93 12.93
N ILE A 268 -8.53 4.66 14.05
CA ILE A 268 -8.33 4.02 15.37
C ILE A 268 -9.57 3.25 15.83
N LYS A 269 -10.79 3.74 15.57
CA LYS A 269 -12.02 3.01 15.89
C LYS A 269 -12.15 1.76 15.02
N THR A 270 -11.85 1.89 13.72
CA THR A 270 -11.78 0.75 12.80
C THR A 270 -10.80 -0.32 13.30
N TYR A 271 -9.60 0.08 13.71
CA TYR A 271 -8.62 -0.86 14.26
C TYR A 271 -9.10 -1.56 15.53
N GLN A 272 -9.72 -0.82 16.46
CA GLN A 272 -10.31 -1.40 17.67
C GLN A 272 -11.43 -2.39 17.35
N ALA A 273 -12.28 -2.08 16.37
CA ALA A 273 -13.34 -2.97 15.89
C ALA A 273 -12.77 -4.24 15.25
N ILE A 274 -11.74 -4.13 14.43
CA ILE A 274 -11.02 -5.28 13.85
C ILE A 274 -10.46 -6.20 14.96
N LEU A 275 -9.82 -5.64 15.98
CA LEU A 275 -9.24 -6.41 17.09
C LEU A 275 -10.31 -7.11 17.94
N SER A 276 -11.46 -6.47 18.15
CA SER A 276 -12.57 -7.05 18.92
C SER A 276 -13.42 -8.05 18.11
N GLY A 277 -13.21 -8.13 16.78
CA GLY A 277 -14.04 -8.94 15.88
C GLY A 277 -15.36 -8.28 15.48
N ASP A 278 -15.54 -6.99 15.74
CA ASP A 278 -16.71 -6.22 15.32
C ASP A 278 -16.56 -5.73 13.86
N THR A 279 -16.59 -6.69 12.94
CA THR A 279 -16.37 -6.44 11.51
C THR A 279 -17.48 -5.62 10.86
N ASP A 280 -18.68 -5.59 11.44
CA ASP A 280 -19.81 -4.80 10.97
C ASP A 280 -19.60 -3.28 11.17
N ASN A 281 -18.84 -2.89 12.19
CA ASN A 281 -18.54 -1.49 12.51
C ASN A 281 -17.10 -1.06 12.13
N ALA A 282 -16.39 -1.88 11.35
CA ALA A 282 -15.05 -1.61 10.86
C ALA A 282 -15.06 -1.29 9.35
N GLN A 283 -14.24 -0.35 8.92
CA GLN A 283 -13.91 -0.17 7.51
C GLN A 283 -12.89 -1.22 7.11
N LEU A 284 -13.35 -2.34 6.55
CA LEU A 284 -12.49 -3.42 6.09
C LEU A 284 -11.87 -3.04 4.75
N VAL A 285 -10.65 -2.49 4.79
CA VAL A 285 -9.96 -1.98 3.61
C VAL A 285 -9.36 -3.13 2.83
N VAL A 286 -10.03 -3.56 1.76
CA VAL A 286 -9.62 -4.65 0.88
C VAL A 286 -9.82 -4.28 -0.59
N GLY A 287 -8.98 -4.81 -1.48
CA GLY A 287 -9.14 -4.67 -2.93
C GLY A 287 -10.05 -5.76 -3.51
N GLN A 288 -10.47 -5.57 -4.78
CA GLN A 288 -11.33 -6.55 -5.48
C GLN A 288 -10.66 -7.92 -5.67
N ASN A 289 -9.33 -8.00 -5.57
CA ASN A 289 -8.60 -9.26 -5.59
C ASN A 289 -8.83 -10.16 -4.36
N ILE A 290 -9.63 -9.71 -3.38
CA ILE A 290 -9.95 -10.52 -2.19
C ILE A 290 -10.61 -11.85 -2.56
N GLY A 291 -11.45 -11.89 -3.60
CA GLY A 291 -12.07 -13.12 -4.08
C GLY A 291 -11.10 -14.21 -4.58
N ARG A 292 -9.79 -13.90 -4.65
CA ARG A 292 -8.72 -14.84 -5.03
C ARG A 292 -7.78 -15.20 -3.87
N ILE A 293 -8.08 -14.76 -2.66
CA ILE A 293 -7.31 -15.04 -1.44
C ILE A 293 -8.17 -15.97 -0.58
N HIS A 294 -7.67 -17.17 -0.30
CA HIS A 294 -8.48 -18.25 0.30
C HIS A 294 -7.95 -18.72 1.66
N SER A 295 -6.79 -18.18 2.09
CA SER A 295 -6.13 -18.60 3.34
C SER A 295 -5.34 -17.45 3.95
N VAL A 296 -5.16 -17.51 5.27
CA VAL A 296 -4.13 -16.79 5.99
C VAL A 296 -2.88 -17.66 5.97
N GLU A 297 -1.75 -17.10 5.56
CA GLU A 297 -0.49 -17.83 5.40
C GLU A 297 0.66 -16.98 5.95
N SER A 298 1.80 -17.61 6.21
CA SER A 298 3.02 -16.87 6.56
C SER A 298 3.47 -15.98 5.40
N VAL A 299 4.15 -14.87 5.71
CA VAL A 299 4.76 -14.01 4.67
C VAL A 299 5.76 -14.82 3.83
N GLU A 300 6.47 -15.77 4.42
CA GLU A 300 7.42 -16.64 3.71
C GLU A 300 6.71 -17.46 2.62
N ASP A 301 5.56 -18.07 2.94
CA ASP A 301 4.76 -18.84 1.99
C ASP A 301 4.17 -17.94 0.91
N ILE A 302 3.63 -16.78 1.28
CA ILE A 302 3.10 -15.78 0.34
C ILE A 302 4.16 -15.35 -0.66
N MET A 303 5.36 -15.00 -0.19
CA MET A 303 6.46 -14.58 -1.06
C MET A 303 6.95 -15.72 -1.96
N SER A 304 7.02 -16.93 -1.41
CA SER A 304 7.37 -18.14 -2.17
C SER A 304 6.37 -18.42 -3.29
N GLU A 305 5.07 -18.33 -3.00
CA GLU A 305 3.99 -18.50 -3.99
C GLU A 305 4.03 -17.40 -5.07
N LEU A 306 4.20 -16.14 -4.69
CA LEU A 306 4.32 -15.03 -5.63
C LEU A 306 5.47 -15.23 -6.62
N VAL A 307 6.64 -15.65 -6.13
CA VAL A 307 7.84 -15.85 -6.96
C VAL A 307 7.75 -17.12 -7.81
N SER A 308 7.33 -18.24 -7.22
CA SER A 308 7.21 -19.51 -7.94
C SER A 308 6.12 -19.46 -8.99
N GLY A 309 4.95 -18.90 -8.65
CA GLY A 309 3.84 -18.71 -9.58
C GLY A 309 4.15 -17.72 -10.71
N PHE A 310 4.95 -16.68 -10.45
CA PHE A 310 5.48 -15.81 -11.50
C PHE A 310 6.34 -16.61 -12.51
N ASN A 311 7.28 -17.41 -12.03
CA ASN A 311 8.16 -18.22 -12.87
C ASN A 311 7.39 -19.29 -13.68
N GLU A 312 6.36 -19.87 -13.08
CA GLU A 312 5.46 -20.80 -13.76
C GLU A 312 4.74 -20.12 -14.93
N GLN A 313 4.14 -18.94 -14.69
CA GLN A 313 3.47 -18.17 -15.76
C GLN A 313 4.46 -17.75 -16.85
N HIS A 314 5.66 -17.30 -16.50
CA HIS A 314 6.69 -16.96 -17.47
C HIS A 314 7.02 -18.16 -18.37
N SER A 315 7.24 -19.34 -17.77
CA SER A 315 7.53 -20.58 -18.51
C SER A 315 6.38 -20.97 -19.46
N LYS A 316 5.14 -20.89 -18.96
CA LYS A 316 3.93 -21.16 -19.74
C LYS A 316 3.80 -20.22 -20.95
N MET A 317 3.94 -18.91 -20.74
CA MET A 317 3.80 -17.92 -21.80
C MET A 317 4.94 -18.04 -22.83
N THR A 318 6.17 -18.30 -22.41
CA THR A 318 7.31 -18.52 -23.30
C THR A 318 7.10 -19.77 -24.18
N SER A 319 6.44 -20.81 -23.68
CA SER A 319 6.15 -22.02 -24.44
C SER A 319 5.12 -21.82 -25.57
N LEU A 320 4.26 -20.76 -25.48
CA LEU A 320 3.28 -20.44 -26.52
C LEU A 320 3.89 -19.76 -27.75
N VAL A 321 5.09 -19.22 -27.64
CA VAL A 321 5.74 -18.43 -28.70
C VAL A 321 6.75 -19.28 -29.48
N LYS A 322 6.93 -20.54 -29.11
CA LYS A 322 7.73 -21.54 -29.84
C LYS A 322 6.88 -22.25 -30.88
#